data_5d0638183fd17d10324c2d110c2ee763
#
_entry.id   5d0638183fd17d10324c2d110c2ee763
#
_cell.length_a   1.000
_cell.length_b   1.000
_cell.length_c   1.000
_cell.angle_alpha   90.00
_cell.angle_beta   90.00
_cell.angle_gamma   90.00
#
_symmetry.space_group_name_H-M   'P 1'
#
loop_
_entity.id
_entity.type
_entity.pdbx_description
1 polymer ?
#
loop_
_entity_poly.entity_id
_entity_poly.type
_entity_poly.pdbx_seq_one_letter_code
_entity_poly.pdbx_strand_id
1 'polypeptide(L)'
;MVDKIVEILNKNKSSIKIEGDIISCIYTIGDIILLTELSDKGLIANSFIENYKINEDIVLEFLISKIRSQGFYMSKDSFLEWNRYDYPKKRVYIYKTNEFLINNTFFGKRYAAIIDLKDILCQIAKFSHKEDEILNLLIIREDKSLLLYLKYLPEDLDLIEDKSLNNITNFIEILGENIAPNRKNIYINELIDYLLPIEEKDRFSYLIKNFDEFIHRASASYNYYLRNFSYNKLKIELDTKALDFSIKIQGVVNDSQTKLIAIPTAIVFASTTLDYENINSIKNYLILVGMIMFCAFIEIFINNQKSALKFIEKNITQYKQSFSDNKQILENSFIEVDKEKNNQRYRLLTIQILLWSSPILIFILLLVTNIEITSKYIYKIYNFLFDNSLMRMIFIILIGIP
;
A
#
# COMPACT_ATOMS: atom_id res chain seq x y z
N MET A 1 10.55 -52.94 -1.92
CA MET A 1 10.56 -53.69 -3.20
C MET A 1 11.38 -52.96 -4.27
N VAL A 2 11.17 -51.68 -4.56
CA VAL A 2 11.94 -50.93 -5.58
C VAL A 2 13.45 -51.03 -5.36
N ASP A 3 13.92 -50.93 -4.10
CA ASP A 3 15.37 -51.07 -3.80
C ASP A 3 15.96 -52.42 -4.25
N LYS A 4 15.21 -53.50 -4.04
CA LYS A 4 15.62 -54.86 -4.49
C LYS A 4 15.70 -54.97 -5.99
N ILE A 5 14.72 -54.42 -6.72
CA ILE A 5 14.70 -54.36 -8.18
C ILE A 5 15.91 -53.58 -8.70
N VAL A 6 16.15 -52.40 -8.10
CA VAL A 6 17.29 -51.52 -8.47
C VAL A 6 18.61 -52.21 -8.18
N GLU A 7 18.76 -52.94 -7.09
CA GLU A 7 19.97 -53.69 -6.74
C GLU A 7 20.26 -54.79 -7.78
N ILE A 8 19.23 -55.56 -8.18
CA ILE A 8 19.37 -56.61 -9.21
C ILE A 8 19.82 -56.00 -10.54
N LEU A 9 19.14 -54.92 -11.01
CA LEU A 9 19.46 -54.29 -12.26
C LEU A 9 20.84 -53.61 -12.25
N ASN A 10 21.24 -52.98 -11.15
CA ASN A 10 22.56 -52.34 -11.05
C ASN A 10 23.71 -53.37 -10.99
N LYS A 11 23.53 -54.49 -10.32
CA LYS A 11 24.52 -55.57 -10.31
C LYS A 11 24.73 -56.20 -11.69
N ASN A 12 23.69 -56.25 -12.52
CA ASN A 12 23.68 -56.93 -13.81
C ASN A 12 23.62 -55.93 -15.00
N LYS A 13 24.09 -54.69 -14.80
CA LYS A 13 23.95 -53.57 -15.75
C LYS A 13 24.50 -53.88 -17.17
N SER A 14 25.56 -54.72 -17.28
CA SER A 14 26.16 -55.08 -18.57
C SER A 14 25.29 -56.02 -19.42
N SER A 15 24.34 -56.73 -18.82
CA SER A 15 23.47 -57.68 -19.52
C SER A 15 22.06 -57.19 -19.77
N ILE A 16 21.78 -55.93 -19.38
CA ILE A 16 20.42 -55.36 -19.49
C ILE A 16 20.03 -55.13 -20.94
N LYS A 17 18.86 -55.65 -21.30
CA LYS A 17 18.17 -55.37 -22.57
C LYS A 17 16.78 -54.85 -22.26
N ILE A 18 16.31 -53.89 -23.06
CA ILE A 18 14.98 -53.26 -22.90
C ILE A 18 14.24 -53.45 -24.22
N GLU A 19 13.14 -54.20 -24.19
CA GLU A 19 12.32 -54.50 -25.35
C GLU A 19 10.83 -54.31 -25.00
N GLY A 20 10.23 -53.27 -25.55
CA GLY A 20 8.82 -52.93 -25.25
C GLY A 20 8.57 -52.69 -23.77
N ASP A 21 7.70 -53.47 -23.13
CA ASP A 21 7.36 -53.38 -21.70
C ASP A 21 8.25 -54.28 -20.81
N ILE A 22 9.38 -54.81 -21.33
CA ILE A 22 10.23 -55.75 -20.61
C ILE A 22 11.64 -55.17 -20.45
N ILE A 23 12.17 -55.27 -19.20
CA ILE A 23 13.59 -55.13 -18.89
C ILE A 23 14.11 -56.53 -18.54
N SER A 24 15.01 -57.05 -19.34
CA SER A 24 15.65 -58.32 -19.05
C SER A 24 17.11 -58.13 -18.64
N CYS A 25 17.61 -58.98 -17.75
CA CYS A 25 19.02 -59.05 -17.35
C CYS A 25 19.41 -60.48 -17.05
N ILE A 26 20.69 -60.84 -17.20
CA ILE A 26 21.23 -62.10 -16.73
C ILE A 26 21.39 -62.01 -15.22
N TYR A 27 20.68 -62.83 -14.48
CA TYR A 27 20.70 -62.85 -13.02
C TYR A 27 21.12 -64.21 -12.47
N THR A 28 22.20 -64.23 -11.69
CA THR A 28 22.59 -65.43 -10.93
C THR A 28 21.73 -65.52 -9.68
N ILE A 29 21.00 -66.60 -9.54
CA ILE A 29 20.03 -66.79 -8.46
C ILE A 29 20.75 -66.90 -7.11
N GLY A 30 20.71 -65.84 -6.32
CA GLY A 30 21.20 -65.85 -4.93
C GLY A 30 20.12 -66.14 -3.89
N ASP A 31 18.86 -65.86 -4.21
CA ASP A 31 17.72 -65.98 -3.31
C ASP A 31 16.45 -66.35 -4.06
N ILE A 32 15.98 -67.56 -3.90
CA ILE A 32 14.76 -68.08 -4.52
C ILE A 32 13.51 -67.43 -3.90
N ILE A 33 13.55 -67.12 -2.60
CA ILE A 33 12.42 -66.44 -1.89
C ILE A 33 12.15 -65.11 -2.52
N LEU A 34 13.20 -64.36 -2.89
CA LEU A 34 13.07 -63.09 -3.58
C LEU A 34 12.42 -63.25 -4.94
N LEU A 35 12.81 -64.25 -5.75
CA LEU A 35 12.19 -64.51 -7.05
C LEU A 35 10.72 -64.90 -6.91
N THR A 36 10.37 -65.72 -5.91
CA THR A 36 8.98 -66.07 -5.60
C THR A 36 8.17 -64.80 -5.25
N GLU A 37 8.73 -63.95 -4.39
CA GLU A 37 8.06 -62.67 -4.01
C GLU A 37 7.86 -61.76 -5.22
N LEU A 38 8.80 -61.70 -6.16
CA LEU A 38 8.66 -60.91 -7.38
C LEU A 38 7.60 -61.49 -8.33
N SER A 39 7.56 -62.81 -8.46
CA SER A 39 6.59 -63.52 -9.27
C SER A 39 5.17 -63.40 -8.71
N ASP A 40 4.98 -63.65 -7.40
CA ASP A 40 3.69 -63.55 -6.73
C ASP A 40 3.06 -62.16 -6.85
N LYS A 41 3.91 -61.13 -6.89
CA LYS A 41 3.49 -59.75 -7.15
C LYS A 41 3.29 -59.44 -8.64
N GLY A 42 3.57 -60.40 -9.53
CA GLY A 42 3.47 -60.23 -10.97
C GLY A 42 4.45 -59.18 -11.54
N LEU A 43 5.61 -59.01 -10.92
CA LEU A 43 6.60 -57.99 -11.30
C LEU A 43 7.56 -58.50 -12.39
N ILE A 44 7.66 -59.84 -12.52
CA ILE A 44 8.48 -60.51 -13.53
C ILE A 44 7.62 -61.38 -14.44
N ALA A 45 8.06 -61.59 -15.66
CA ALA A 45 7.41 -62.47 -16.64
C ALA A 45 7.79 -63.93 -16.49
N ASN A 46 8.85 -64.20 -15.72
CA ASN A 46 9.31 -65.57 -15.47
C ASN A 46 8.23 -66.38 -14.75
N SER A 47 7.99 -67.59 -15.24
CA SER A 47 7.09 -68.60 -14.68
C SER A 47 7.85 -69.80 -14.18
N PHE A 48 7.19 -70.65 -13.39
CA PHE A 48 7.75 -71.90 -12.84
C PHE A 48 9.03 -71.70 -11.99
N ILE A 49 9.04 -70.72 -11.09
CA ILE A 49 10.15 -70.33 -10.20
C ILE A 49 10.65 -71.54 -9.38
N GLU A 50 9.78 -72.49 -9.07
CA GLU A 50 10.06 -73.71 -8.35
C GLU A 50 11.13 -74.64 -9.05
N ASN A 51 11.31 -74.46 -10.36
CA ASN A 51 12.27 -75.27 -11.13
C ASN A 51 13.70 -74.69 -11.14
N TYR A 52 13.90 -73.47 -10.63
CA TYR A 52 15.18 -72.80 -10.59
C TYR A 52 16.04 -73.22 -9.38
N LYS A 53 17.37 -73.28 -9.58
CA LYS A 53 18.34 -73.65 -8.55
C LYS A 53 19.18 -72.43 -8.13
N ILE A 54 19.61 -72.43 -6.87
CA ILE A 54 20.57 -71.44 -6.36
C ILE A 54 21.88 -71.57 -7.17
N ASN A 55 22.51 -70.40 -7.54
CA ASN A 55 23.69 -70.24 -8.36
C ASN A 55 23.46 -70.60 -9.88
N GLU A 56 22.23 -70.67 -10.31
CA GLU A 56 21.90 -70.80 -11.71
C GLU A 56 21.77 -69.41 -12.35
N ASP A 57 22.27 -69.23 -13.58
CA ASP A 57 22.09 -68.03 -14.36
C ASP A 57 20.78 -68.07 -15.16
N ILE A 58 19.89 -67.12 -14.95
CA ILE A 58 18.64 -67.02 -15.68
C ILE A 58 18.53 -65.68 -16.39
N VAL A 59 17.71 -65.59 -17.40
CA VAL A 59 17.24 -64.30 -17.93
C VAL A 59 16.05 -63.89 -17.09
N LEU A 60 16.26 -62.91 -16.26
CA LEU A 60 15.19 -62.35 -15.41
C LEU A 60 14.51 -61.19 -16.15
N GLU A 61 13.20 -61.27 -16.34
CA GLU A 61 12.38 -60.35 -17.12
C GLU A 61 11.43 -59.58 -16.28
N PHE A 62 11.71 -58.31 -16.04
CA PHE A 62 10.81 -57.39 -15.29
C PHE A 62 9.78 -56.74 -16.25
N LEU A 63 8.51 -56.73 -15.79
CA LEU A 63 7.43 -56.02 -16.49
C LEU A 63 7.43 -54.53 -16.09
N ILE A 64 7.81 -53.64 -16.98
CA ILE A 64 7.96 -52.20 -16.72
C ILE A 64 6.62 -51.60 -16.18
N SER A 65 5.50 -51.95 -16.79
CA SER A 65 4.19 -51.53 -16.37
C SER A 65 3.83 -51.98 -14.93
N LYS A 66 4.32 -53.12 -14.47
CA LYS A 66 4.11 -53.68 -13.14
C LYS A 66 5.08 -53.12 -12.10
N ILE A 67 6.38 -53.04 -12.42
CA ILE A 67 7.38 -52.49 -11.48
C ILE A 67 7.19 -50.97 -11.26
N ARG A 68 6.53 -50.28 -12.15
CA ARG A 68 6.07 -48.90 -11.98
C ARG A 68 5.22 -48.77 -10.70
N SER A 69 4.34 -49.72 -10.44
CA SER A 69 3.53 -49.73 -9.22
C SER A 69 4.36 -49.81 -7.92
N GLN A 70 5.61 -50.23 -8.01
CA GLN A 70 6.57 -50.28 -6.91
C GLN A 70 7.46 -49.05 -6.79
N GLY A 71 7.29 -48.06 -7.71
CA GLY A 71 8.04 -46.81 -7.74
C GLY A 71 9.23 -46.80 -8.70
N PHE A 72 9.31 -47.76 -9.65
CA PHE A 72 10.35 -47.79 -10.66
C PHE A 72 9.86 -47.12 -11.96
N TYR A 73 10.57 -46.11 -12.42
CA TYR A 73 10.25 -45.38 -13.65
C TYR A 73 11.45 -45.39 -14.62
N MET A 74 11.20 -45.51 -15.92
CA MET A 74 12.24 -45.54 -16.92
C MET A 74 12.93 -44.18 -17.13
N SER A 75 12.14 -43.08 -17.06
CA SER A 75 12.61 -41.70 -17.28
C SER A 75 11.83 -40.71 -16.44
N LYS A 76 12.30 -39.46 -16.38
CA LYS A 76 11.57 -38.35 -15.80
C LYS A 76 10.20 -38.13 -16.43
N ASP A 77 10.11 -38.35 -17.79
CA ASP A 77 8.83 -38.24 -18.52
C ASP A 77 7.82 -39.28 -18.02
N SER A 78 8.25 -40.56 -17.99
CA SER A 78 7.39 -41.65 -17.51
C SER A 78 7.00 -41.48 -16.04
N PHE A 79 7.82 -40.81 -15.22
CA PHE A 79 7.49 -40.44 -13.87
C PHE A 79 6.41 -39.33 -13.82
N LEU A 80 6.56 -38.23 -14.57
CA LEU A 80 5.61 -37.12 -14.62
C LEU A 80 4.30 -37.53 -15.28
N GLU A 81 4.28 -38.45 -16.17
CA GLU A 81 3.04 -38.98 -16.76
C GLU A 81 2.06 -39.48 -15.66
N TRP A 82 2.60 -40.10 -14.60
CA TRP A 82 1.78 -40.67 -13.52
C TRP A 82 1.73 -39.84 -12.24
N ASN A 83 2.71 -38.98 -12.00
CA ASN A 83 2.85 -38.23 -10.75
C ASN A 83 2.98 -36.72 -10.98
N ARG A 84 2.38 -36.17 -12.06
CA ARG A 84 2.54 -34.74 -12.40
C ARG A 84 1.98 -33.81 -11.32
N TYR A 85 0.94 -34.25 -10.61
CA TYR A 85 0.19 -33.36 -9.71
C TYR A 85 0.21 -33.80 -8.25
N ASP A 86 0.71 -34.97 -7.93
CA ASP A 86 0.66 -35.52 -6.58
C ASP A 86 1.99 -36.14 -6.18
N TYR A 87 2.33 -35.98 -4.91
CA TYR A 87 3.50 -36.65 -4.36
C TYR A 87 3.36 -38.18 -4.46
N PRO A 88 4.41 -38.88 -4.91
CA PRO A 88 4.39 -40.33 -5.00
C PRO A 88 4.29 -40.95 -3.59
N LYS A 89 3.39 -41.94 -3.42
CA LYS A 89 3.17 -42.62 -2.13
C LYS A 89 4.30 -43.59 -1.76
N LYS A 90 5.13 -43.95 -2.74
CA LYS A 90 6.23 -44.90 -2.57
C LYS A 90 7.55 -44.21 -2.94
N ARG A 91 8.65 -44.79 -2.46
CA ARG A 91 9.99 -44.38 -2.87
C ARG A 91 10.15 -44.59 -4.37
N VAL A 92 10.64 -43.59 -5.07
CA VAL A 92 10.76 -43.55 -6.55
C VAL A 92 12.22 -43.70 -6.96
N TYR A 93 12.44 -44.50 -7.98
CA TYR A 93 13.70 -44.59 -8.67
C TYR A 93 13.52 -44.32 -10.18
N ILE A 94 14.40 -43.53 -10.79
CA ILE A 94 14.40 -43.16 -12.18
C ILE A 94 15.63 -43.84 -12.88
N TYR A 95 15.36 -44.78 -13.73
CA TYR A 95 16.39 -45.63 -14.32
C TYR A 95 17.40 -44.87 -15.21
N LYS A 96 16.93 -44.00 -16.11
CA LYS A 96 17.81 -43.26 -17.04
C LYS A 96 18.80 -42.36 -16.30
N THR A 97 18.42 -41.75 -15.19
CA THR A 97 19.30 -40.90 -14.39
C THR A 97 20.04 -41.67 -13.30
N ASN A 98 19.69 -42.94 -13.09
CA ASN A 98 20.21 -43.80 -12.04
C ASN A 98 20.13 -43.18 -10.63
N GLU A 99 19.00 -42.55 -10.30
CA GLU A 99 18.82 -41.86 -9.04
C GLU A 99 17.51 -42.21 -8.36
N PHE A 100 17.53 -42.20 -7.03
CA PHE A 100 16.31 -42.16 -6.25
C PHE A 100 15.81 -40.75 -6.11
N LEU A 101 14.51 -40.54 -6.34
CA LEU A 101 13.86 -39.25 -6.13
C LEU A 101 13.80 -38.99 -4.61
N ILE A 102 14.66 -38.11 -4.16
CA ILE A 102 14.71 -37.60 -2.77
C ILE A 102 14.53 -36.09 -2.85
N ASN A 103 13.88 -35.49 -1.86
CA ASN A 103 13.66 -34.04 -1.81
C ASN A 103 14.96 -33.20 -1.86
N ASN A 104 16.13 -33.83 -1.66
CA ASN A 104 17.42 -33.15 -1.74
C ASN A 104 18.14 -33.30 -3.09
N THR A 105 17.63 -34.14 -4.02
CA THR A 105 18.18 -34.21 -5.39
C THR A 105 17.79 -32.98 -6.19
N PHE A 106 18.57 -32.67 -7.23
CA PHE A 106 18.31 -31.52 -8.11
C PHE A 106 16.88 -31.54 -8.69
N PHE A 107 16.47 -32.65 -9.25
CA PHE A 107 15.13 -32.84 -9.80
C PHE A 107 14.07 -32.89 -8.69
N GLY A 108 14.34 -33.57 -7.56
CA GLY A 108 13.40 -33.75 -6.46
C GLY A 108 12.98 -32.44 -5.80
N LYS A 109 13.92 -31.50 -5.56
CA LYS A 109 13.62 -30.15 -5.03
C LYS A 109 12.68 -29.38 -5.91
N ARG A 110 12.94 -29.41 -7.22
CA ARG A 110 12.16 -28.67 -8.23
C ARG A 110 10.76 -29.24 -8.40
N TYR A 111 10.69 -30.56 -8.46
CA TYR A 111 9.41 -31.26 -8.50
C TYR A 111 8.57 -30.94 -7.26
N ALA A 112 9.15 -31.01 -6.07
CA ALA A 112 8.47 -30.68 -4.83
C ALA A 112 7.91 -29.24 -4.85
N ALA A 113 8.74 -28.26 -5.23
CA ALA A 113 8.32 -26.86 -5.32
C ALA A 113 7.16 -26.66 -6.31
N ILE A 114 7.12 -27.39 -7.42
CA ILE A 114 6.02 -27.30 -8.40
C ILE A 114 4.75 -27.96 -7.87
N ILE A 115 4.84 -29.05 -7.10
CA ILE A 115 3.66 -29.63 -6.45
C ILE A 115 3.08 -28.65 -5.43
N ASP A 116 3.91 -28.04 -4.59
CA ASP A 116 3.47 -27.06 -3.61
C ASP A 116 2.88 -25.81 -4.29
N LEU A 117 3.50 -25.35 -5.39
CA LEU A 117 2.96 -24.25 -6.21
C LEU A 117 1.58 -24.61 -6.79
N LYS A 118 1.42 -25.81 -7.35
CA LYS A 118 0.13 -26.31 -7.83
C LYS A 118 -0.91 -26.29 -6.73
N ASP A 119 -0.56 -26.76 -5.52
CA ASP A 119 -1.49 -26.81 -4.39
C ASP A 119 -2.01 -25.42 -4.01
N ILE A 120 -1.12 -24.43 -3.92
CA ILE A 120 -1.53 -23.07 -3.59
C ILE A 120 -2.34 -22.42 -4.74
N LEU A 121 -1.99 -22.69 -6.01
CA LEU A 121 -2.76 -22.23 -7.16
C LEU A 121 -4.17 -22.84 -7.17
N CYS A 122 -4.34 -24.12 -6.80
CA CYS A 122 -5.65 -24.74 -6.63
C CYS A 122 -6.47 -24.05 -5.53
N GLN A 123 -5.87 -23.62 -4.44
CA GLN A 123 -6.56 -22.92 -3.34
C GLN A 123 -7.08 -21.52 -3.74
N ILE A 124 -6.37 -20.83 -4.63
CA ILE A 124 -6.79 -19.50 -5.10
C ILE A 124 -7.72 -19.56 -6.32
N ALA A 125 -7.73 -20.70 -7.04
CA ALA A 125 -8.61 -20.91 -8.17
C ALA A 125 -10.08 -21.03 -7.72
N LYS A 126 -10.99 -20.44 -8.49
CA LYS A 126 -12.42 -20.56 -8.25
C LYS A 126 -12.94 -21.92 -8.68
N PHE A 127 -12.37 -22.49 -9.74
CA PHE A 127 -12.69 -23.81 -10.26
C PHE A 127 -11.40 -24.54 -10.64
N SER A 128 -11.37 -25.84 -10.37
CA SER A 128 -10.34 -26.76 -10.82
C SER A 128 -11.01 -27.99 -11.47
N HIS A 129 -10.54 -28.37 -12.62
CA HIS A 129 -11.07 -29.51 -13.36
C HIS A 129 -9.94 -30.26 -14.08
N LYS A 130 -10.01 -31.58 -14.09
CA LYS A 130 -9.05 -32.43 -14.80
C LYS A 130 -9.69 -32.91 -16.11
N GLU A 131 -9.07 -32.58 -17.22
CA GLU A 131 -9.49 -32.95 -18.56
C GLU A 131 -8.28 -33.49 -19.34
N ASP A 132 -8.43 -34.63 -20.00
CA ASP A 132 -7.32 -35.30 -20.77
C ASP A 132 -6.03 -35.41 -19.94
N GLU A 133 -6.13 -35.83 -18.67
CA GLU A 133 -5.00 -35.93 -17.74
C GLU A 133 -4.34 -34.59 -17.37
N ILE A 134 -4.82 -33.44 -17.88
CA ILE A 134 -4.32 -32.10 -17.56
C ILE A 134 -5.24 -31.46 -16.50
N LEU A 135 -4.63 -30.92 -15.46
CA LEU A 135 -5.35 -30.13 -14.44
C LEU A 135 -5.48 -28.68 -14.93
N ASN A 136 -6.71 -28.24 -15.06
CA ASN A 136 -7.10 -26.91 -15.51
C ASN A 136 -7.60 -26.10 -14.33
N LEU A 137 -7.10 -24.89 -14.16
CA LEU A 137 -7.50 -23.96 -13.11
C LEU A 137 -8.13 -22.71 -13.71
N LEU A 138 -9.23 -22.25 -13.17
CA LEU A 138 -9.85 -20.98 -13.50
C LEU A 138 -9.69 -20.03 -12.30
N ILE A 139 -8.82 -19.05 -12.43
CA ILE A 139 -8.60 -18.00 -11.45
C ILE A 139 -9.40 -16.78 -11.89
N ILE A 140 -10.30 -16.28 -11.01
CA ILE A 140 -11.16 -15.12 -11.30
C ILE A 140 -10.89 -14.04 -10.26
N ARG A 141 -10.68 -12.82 -10.71
CA ARG A 141 -10.52 -11.62 -9.89
C ARG A 141 -11.17 -10.43 -10.56
N GLU A 142 -12.09 -9.78 -9.85
CA GLU A 142 -12.82 -8.61 -10.34
C GLU A 142 -13.41 -8.83 -11.74
N ASP A 143 -12.90 -8.14 -12.74
CA ASP A 143 -13.31 -8.19 -14.15
C ASP A 143 -12.42 -9.11 -15.01
N LYS A 144 -11.40 -9.76 -14.42
CA LYS A 144 -10.42 -10.60 -15.12
C LYS A 144 -10.54 -12.06 -14.76
N SER A 145 -10.30 -12.91 -15.75
CA SER A 145 -10.20 -14.36 -15.57
C SER A 145 -8.99 -14.93 -16.29
N LEU A 146 -8.33 -15.86 -15.64
CA LEU A 146 -7.19 -16.60 -16.18
C LEU A 146 -7.50 -18.09 -16.18
N LEU A 147 -7.52 -18.69 -17.36
CA LEU A 147 -7.50 -20.15 -17.53
C LEU A 147 -6.05 -20.60 -17.58
N LEU A 148 -5.69 -21.54 -16.72
CA LEU A 148 -4.33 -22.04 -16.54
C LEU A 148 -4.32 -23.55 -16.65
N TYR A 149 -3.71 -24.08 -17.71
CA TYR A 149 -3.44 -25.50 -17.90
C TYR A 149 -2.14 -25.85 -17.21
N LEU A 150 -2.18 -26.67 -16.17
CA LEU A 150 -0.99 -27.05 -15.41
C LEU A 150 -0.18 -28.15 -16.14
N LYS A 151 0.25 -27.85 -17.36
CA LYS A 151 1.08 -28.72 -18.18
C LYS A 151 2.52 -28.26 -18.11
N TYR A 152 3.44 -29.18 -17.81
CA TYR A 152 4.88 -28.93 -17.81
C TYR A 152 5.64 -30.22 -18.11
N LEU A 153 6.88 -30.07 -18.57
CA LEU A 153 7.77 -31.13 -18.94
C LEU A 153 8.96 -31.24 -17.97
N PRO A 154 9.70 -32.36 -17.94
CA PRO A 154 10.91 -32.47 -17.12
C PRO A 154 11.94 -31.38 -17.41
N GLU A 155 12.08 -30.96 -18.69
CA GLU A 155 12.99 -29.89 -19.09
C GLU A 155 12.62 -28.53 -18.46
N ASP A 156 11.35 -28.27 -18.25
CA ASP A 156 10.89 -27.04 -17.57
C ASP A 156 11.39 -26.99 -16.13
N LEU A 157 11.43 -28.15 -15.46
CA LEU A 157 11.96 -28.28 -14.09
C LEU A 157 13.49 -28.12 -14.07
N ASP A 158 14.19 -28.67 -15.05
CA ASP A 158 15.66 -28.61 -15.13
C ASP A 158 16.14 -27.15 -15.36
N LEU A 159 15.31 -26.27 -15.93
CA LEU A 159 15.59 -24.84 -16.12
C LEU A 159 15.38 -23.98 -14.88
N ILE A 160 14.74 -24.49 -13.83
CA ILE A 160 14.51 -23.72 -12.60
C ILE A 160 15.84 -23.54 -11.84
N GLU A 161 16.29 -22.35 -11.66
CA GLU A 161 17.46 -22.03 -10.83
C GLU A 161 17.13 -22.09 -9.32
N ASP A 162 18.15 -22.20 -8.48
CA ASP A 162 17.95 -22.23 -7.01
C ASP A 162 17.36 -20.92 -6.47
N LYS A 163 17.64 -19.79 -7.14
CA LYS A 163 17.02 -18.51 -6.83
C LYS A 163 15.51 -18.55 -7.09
N SER A 164 15.11 -19.10 -8.22
CA SER A 164 13.70 -19.24 -8.61
C SER A 164 12.95 -20.16 -7.63
N LEU A 165 13.60 -21.22 -7.10
CA LEU A 165 13.02 -22.06 -6.05
C LEU A 165 12.67 -21.25 -4.78
N ASN A 166 13.57 -20.40 -4.33
CA ASN A 166 13.32 -19.52 -3.18
C ASN A 166 12.17 -18.55 -3.45
N ASN A 167 12.09 -18.02 -4.68
CA ASN A 167 11.01 -17.15 -5.09
C ASN A 167 9.66 -17.87 -5.16
N ILE A 168 9.63 -19.13 -5.63
CA ILE A 168 8.43 -19.98 -5.59
C ILE A 168 7.97 -20.19 -4.15
N THR A 169 8.88 -20.59 -3.26
CA THR A 169 8.57 -20.79 -1.83
C THR A 169 8.00 -19.51 -1.19
N ASN A 170 8.65 -18.38 -1.40
CA ASN A 170 8.17 -17.09 -0.91
C ASN A 170 6.77 -16.72 -1.46
N PHE A 171 6.53 -16.98 -2.74
CA PHE A 171 5.21 -16.76 -3.35
C PHE A 171 4.13 -17.64 -2.71
N ILE A 172 4.42 -18.91 -2.45
CA ILE A 172 3.52 -19.83 -1.76
C ILE A 172 3.19 -19.30 -0.36
N GLU A 173 4.18 -18.84 0.39
CA GLU A 173 3.99 -18.24 1.70
C GLU A 173 3.09 -17.00 1.63
N ILE A 174 3.35 -16.07 0.70
CA ILE A 174 2.52 -14.86 0.51
C ILE A 174 1.07 -15.21 0.22
N LEU A 175 0.81 -16.22 -0.62
CA LEU A 175 -0.56 -16.63 -0.94
C LEU A 175 -1.23 -17.39 0.21
N GLY A 176 -0.47 -18.08 1.05
CA GLY A 176 -0.93 -18.79 2.24
C GLY A 176 -1.20 -17.87 3.45
N GLU A 177 -0.58 -16.67 3.48
CA GLU A 177 -0.74 -15.72 4.58
C GLU A 177 -2.15 -15.12 4.65
N ASN A 178 -2.75 -15.17 5.84
CA ASN A 178 -4.01 -14.46 6.11
C ASN A 178 -3.80 -13.03 6.65
N ILE A 179 -2.56 -12.65 6.95
CA ILE A 179 -2.21 -11.42 7.67
C ILE A 179 -2.22 -10.19 6.75
N ALA A 180 -1.93 -10.36 5.46
CA ALA A 180 -1.84 -9.26 4.50
C ALA A 180 -2.71 -9.50 3.24
N PRO A 181 -4.04 -9.44 3.32
CA PRO A 181 -4.92 -9.76 2.20
C PRO A 181 -4.67 -8.88 0.96
N ASN A 182 -4.27 -7.63 1.15
CA ASN A 182 -3.95 -6.72 0.04
C ASN A 182 -2.71 -7.19 -0.74
N ARG A 183 -1.67 -7.69 -0.05
CA ARG A 183 -0.48 -8.25 -0.69
C ARG A 183 -0.84 -9.44 -1.56
N LYS A 184 -1.58 -10.40 -0.99
CA LYS A 184 -2.09 -11.58 -1.70
C LYS A 184 -2.88 -11.19 -2.96
N ASN A 185 -3.81 -10.25 -2.84
CA ASN A 185 -4.63 -9.81 -3.96
C ASN A 185 -3.79 -9.17 -5.08
N ILE A 186 -2.81 -8.34 -4.74
CA ILE A 186 -1.92 -7.71 -5.72
C ILE A 186 -1.10 -8.77 -6.46
N TYR A 187 -0.55 -9.76 -5.75
CA TYR A 187 0.22 -10.85 -6.37
C TYR A 187 -0.64 -11.72 -7.29
N ILE A 188 -1.89 -11.98 -6.93
CA ILE A 188 -2.83 -12.72 -7.79
C ILE A 188 -3.21 -11.89 -9.03
N ASN A 189 -3.49 -10.61 -8.88
CA ASN A 189 -3.80 -9.73 -10.00
C ASN A 189 -2.61 -9.64 -10.97
N GLU A 190 -1.40 -9.48 -10.44
CA GLU A 190 -0.20 -9.47 -11.26
C GLU A 190 0.05 -10.82 -11.97
N LEU A 191 -0.26 -11.94 -11.32
CA LEU A 191 -0.19 -13.27 -11.96
C LEU A 191 -1.13 -13.35 -13.16
N ILE A 192 -2.35 -12.86 -13.02
CA ILE A 192 -3.32 -12.81 -14.12
C ILE A 192 -2.79 -11.93 -15.25
N ASP A 193 -2.35 -10.70 -14.94
CA ASP A 193 -1.87 -9.75 -15.93
C ASP A 193 -0.58 -10.22 -16.63
N TYR A 194 0.28 -10.93 -15.92
CA TYR A 194 1.51 -11.49 -16.45
C TYR A 194 1.26 -12.62 -17.45
N LEU A 195 0.28 -13.48 -17.17
CA LEU A 195 0.00 -14.67 -17.96
C LEU A 195 -1.08 -14.47 -19.03
N LEU A 196 -1.93 -13.47 -18.91
CA LEU A 196 -3.01 -13.24 -19.87
C LEU A 196 -2.54 -13.07 -21.32
N PRO A 197 -1.39 -12.40 -21.62
CA PRO A 197 -0.90 -12.25 -22.98
C PRO A 197 -0.33 -13.55 -23.58
N ILE A 198 -0.06 -14.57 -22.76
CA ILE A 198 0.54 -15.84 -23.17
C ILE A 198 -0.55 -16.79 -23.64
N GLU A 199 -0.24 -17.62 -24.66
CA GLU A 199 -1.14 -18.65 -25.12
C GLU A 199 -1.49 -19.63 -23.98
N GLU A 200 -2.77 -19.98 -23.84
CA GLU A 200 -3.30 -20.72 -22.70
C GLU A 200 -2.53 -21.99 -22.37
N LYS A 201 -2.12 -22.73 -23.40
CA LYS A 201 -1.40 -24.00 -23.27
C LYS A 201 0.00 -23.86 -22.68
N ASP A 202 0.61 -22.68 -22.86
CA ASP A 202 2.00 -22.44 -22.49
C ASP A 202 2.15 -21.63 -21.21
N ARG A 203 1.07 -21.08 -20.68
CA ARG A 203 1.06 -20.19 -19.50
C ARG A 203 1.82 -20.76 -18.30
N PHE A 204 1.59 -22.03 -17.96
CA PHE A 204 2.21 -22.62 -16.78
C PHE A 204 3.70 -22.91 -17.02
N SER A 205 4.07 -23.48 -18.17
CA SER A 205 5.48 -23.67 -18.52
C SER A 205 6.21 -22.32 -18.61
N TYR A 206 5.57 -21.29 -19.18
CA TYR A 206 6.12 -19.94 -19.23
C TYR A 206 6.33 -19.37 -17.83
N LEU A 207 5.34 -19.52 -16.92
CA LEU A 207 5.46 -19.08 -15.52
C LEU A 207 6.65 -19.73 -14.83
N ILE A 208 6.81 -21.06 -14.97
CA ILE A 208 7.91 -21.80 -14.36
C ILE A 208 9.26 -21.27 -14.82
N LYS A 209 9.42 -21.07 -16.14
CA LYS A 209 10.67 -20.59 -16.74
C LYS A 209 11.03 -19.15 -16.38
N ASN A 210 10.03 -18.30 -16.22
CA ASN A 210 10.21 -16.86 -15.99
C ASN A 210 9.73 -16.41 -14.61
N PHE A 211 9.80 -17.31 -13.61
CA PHE A 211 9.24 -17.06 -12.28
C PHE A 211 9.88 -15.86 -11.58
N ASP A 212 11.16 -15.65 -11.78
CA ASP A 212 11.91 -14.52 -11.22
C ASP A 212 11.42 -13.17 -11.76
N GLU A 213 11.14 -13.11 -13.07
CA GLU A 213 10.58 -11.91 -13.69
C GLU A 213 9.17 -11.60 -13.13
N PHE A 214 8.34 -12.64 -13.05
CA PHE A 214 7.00 -12.51 -12.43
C PHE A 214 7.08 -11.95 -11.01
N ILE A 215 7.93 -12.53 -10.15
CA ILE A 215 8.08 -12.09 -8.76
C ILE A 215 8.61 -10.65 -8.68
N HIS A 216 9.54 -10.28 -9.55
CA HIS A 216 10.03 -8.91 -9.60
C HIS A 216 8.89 -7.92 -9.93
N ARG A 217 8.04 -8.23 -10.92
CA ARG A 217 6.86 -7.42 -11.27
C ARG A 217 5.86 -7.35 -10.14
N ALA A 218 5.49 -8.48 -9.52
CA ALA A 218 4.56 -8.54 -8.41
C ALA A 218 5.05 -7.73 -7.19
N SER A 219 6.34 -7.82 -6.88
CA SER A 219 6.97 -7.04 -5.82
C SER A 219 6.98 -5.53 -6.13
N ALA A 220 7.25 -5.15 -7.37
CA ALA A 220 7.21 -3.75 -7.81
C ALA A 220 5.78 -3.18 -7.69
N SER A 221 4.77 -3.92 -8.12
CA SER A 221 3.35 -3.54 -8.02
C SER A 221 2.92 -3.39 -6.56
N TYR A 222 3.35 -4.29 -5.68
CA TYR A 222 3.08 -4.17 -4.24
C TYR A 222 3.77 -2.95 -3.60
N ASN A 223 5.04 -2.69 -3.94
CA ASN A 223 5.76 -1.51 -3.47
C ASN A 223 5.12 -0.19 -3.95
N TYR A 224 4.64 -0.16 -5.19
CA TYR A 224 3.87 0.97 -5.73
C TYR A 224 2.57 1.19 -4.93
N TYR A 225 1.83 0.12 -4.66
CA TYR A 225 0.63 0.18 -3.81
C TYR A 225 0.94 0.75 -2.41
N LEU A 226 2.01 0.27 -1.76
CA LEU A 226 2.39 0.76 -0.42
C LEU A 226 2.75 2.26 -0.42
N ARG A 227 3.46 2.72 -1.45
CA ARG A 227 3.79 4.15 -1.60
C ARG A 227 2.53 5.00 -1.76
N ASN A 228 1.61 4.58 -2.63
CA ASN A 228 0.35 5.28 -2.84
C ASN A 228 -0.54 5.27 -1.60
N PHE A 229 -0.61 4.15 -0.90
CA PHE A 229 -1.36 4.04 0.35
C PHE A 229 -0.79 4.97 1.42
N SER A 230 0.52 4.97 1.62
CA SER A 230 1.20 5.85 2.58
C SER A 230 1.02 7.32 2.23
N TYR A 231 1.14 7.67 0.95
CA TYR A 231 0.89 9.02 0.45
C TYR A 231 -0.55 9.48 0.73
N ASN A 232 -1.55 8.67 0.38
CA ASN A 232 -2.95 9.00 0.59
C ASN A 232 -3.29 9.12 2.08
N LYS A 233 -2.77 8.23 2.91
CA LYS A 233 -2.95 8.31 4.37
C LYS A 233 -2.38 9.60 4.94
N LEU A 234 -1.16 9.95 4.55
CA LEU A 234 -0.51 11.19 4.97
C LEU A 234 -1.32 12.42 4.50
N LYS A 235 -1.77 12.42 3.25
CA LYS A 235 -2.59 13.52 2.70
C LYS A 235 -3.88 13.71 3.49
N ILE A 236 -4.62 12.65 3.78
CA ILE A 236 -5.85 12.71 4.58
C ILE A 236 -5.57 13.26 5.98
N GLU A 237 -4.47 12.83 6.62
CA GLU A 237 -4.07 13.34 7.92
C GLU A 237 -3.78 14.84 7.88
N LEU A 238 -3.00 15.31 6.89
CA LEU A 238 -2.66 16.71 6.71
C LEU A 238 -3.90 17.56 6.40
N ASP A 239 -4.79 17.10 5.52
CA ASP A 239 -6.04 17.80 5.17
C ASP A 239 -6.97 17.92 6.38
N THR A 240 -7.09 16.86 7.19
CA THR A 240 -7.88 16.88 8.44
C THR A 240 -7.32 17.89 9.43
N LYS A 241 -5.99 17.93 9.61
CA LYS A 241 -5.35 18.90 10.51
C LYS A 241 -5.45 20.33 9.98
N ALA A 242 -5.35 20.54 8.68
CA ALA A 242 -5.58 21.84 8.05
C ALA A 242 -7.00 22.34 8.33
N LEU A 243 -8.01 21.47 8.17
CA LEU A 243 -9.39 21.78 8.50
C LEU A 243 -9.56 22.16 9.99
N ASP A 244 -8.98 21.39 10.90
CA ASP A 244 -9.00 21.69 12.34
C ASP A 244 -8.42 23.07 12.66
N PHE A 245 -7.30 23.43 12.02
CA PHE A 245 -6.70 24.76 12.21
C PHE A 245 -7.56 25.87 11.60
N SER A 246 -8.17 25.65 10.42
CA SER A 246 -9.10 26.61 9.82
C SER A 246 -10.29 26.89 10.73
N ILE A 247 -10.90 25.86 11.31
CA ILE A 247 -12.01 26.00 12.25
C ILE A 247 -11.57 26.80 13.49
N LYS A 248 -10.39 26.54 14.04
CA LYS A 248 -9.86 27.30 15.18
C LYS A 248 -9.62 28.77 14.85
N ILE A 249 -9.07 29.07 13.67
CA ILE A 249 -8.86 30.44 13.18
C ILE A 249 -10.20 31.16 13.02
N GLN A 250 -11.21 30.51 12.43
CA GLN A 250 -12.54 31.07 12.27
C GLN A 250 -13.23 31.31 13.63
N GLY A 251 -13.05 30.41 14.59
CA GLY A 251 -13.56 30.55 15.96
C GLY A 251 -13.10 31.83 16.64
N VAL A 252 -11.83 32.23 16.48
CA VAL A 252 -11.28 33.49 17.02
C VAL A 252 -12.06 34.70 16.51
N VAL A 253 -12.57 34.66 15.29
CA VAL A 253 -13.28 35.77 14.67
C VAL A 253 -14.75 35.77 15.00
N ASN A 254 -15.41 34.62 15.02
CA ASN A 254 -16.84 34.53 15.31
C ASN A 254 -17.16 35.06 16.70
N ASP A 255 -16.29 34.81 17.67
CA ASP A 255 -16.39 35.40 19.00
C ASP A 255 -16.29 36.94 18.99
N SER A 256 -15.60 37.49 17.97
CA SER A 256 -15.42 38.94 17.81
C SER A 256 -16.61 39.62 17.16
N GLN A 257 -17.31 38.98 16.23
CA GLN A 257 -18.36 39.58 15.41
C GLN A 257 -19.51 40.12 16.27
N THR A 258 -19.95 39.40 17.28
CA THR A 258 -21.03 39.83 18.18
C THR A 258 -20.67 41.10 18.97
N LYS A 259 -19.40 41.26 19.34
CA LYS A 259 -18.91 42.43 20.10
C LYS A 259 -18.66 43.65 19.20
N LEU A 260 -18.44 43.42 17.88
CA LEU A 260 -18.26 44.49 16.92
C LEU A 260 -19.51 45.31 16.64
N ILE A 261 -20.71 44.75 16.85
CA ILE A 261 -21.99 45.46 16.75
C ILE A 261 -22.08 46.56 17.84
N ALA A 262 -21.40 46.41 18.95
CA ALA A 262 -21.36 47.40 20.01
C ALA A 262 -20.68 48.73 19.57
N ILE A 263 -19.74 48.70 18.60
CA ILE A 263 -19.02 49.89 18.15
C ILE A 263 -19.93 50.90 17.42
N PRO A 264 -20.66 50.52 16.35
CA PRO A 264 -21.61 51.42 15.71
C PRO A 264 -22.70 51.91 16.68
N THR A 265 -23.18 50.99 17.54
CA THR A 265 -24.21 51.35 18.55
C THR A 265 -23.69 52.40 19.53
N ALA A 266 -22.47 52.29 20.02
CA ALA A 266 -21.84 53.25 20.92
C ALA A 266 -21.65 54.62 20.26
N ILE A 267 -21.26 54.63 18.95
CA ILE A 267 -21.12 55.87 18.18
C ILE A 267 -22.46 56.57 18.01
N VAL A 268 -23.52 55.85 17.64
CA VAL A 268 -24.87 56.41 17.46
C VAL A 268 -25.38 56.95 18.79
N PHE A 269 -25.23 56.16 19.86
CA PHE A 269 -25.64 56.58 21.20
C PHE A 269 -24.89 57.85 21.66
N ALA A 270 -23.59 57.89 21.51
CA ALA A 270 -22.79 59.06 21.82
C ALA A 270 -23.22 60.28 21.03
N SER A 271 -23.41 60.15 19.70
CA SER A 271 -23.80 61.26 18.85
C SER A 271 -25.18 61.81 19.14
N THR A 272 -26.16 60.97 19.53
CA THR A 272 -27.52 61.41 19.88
C THR A 272 -27.62 62.03 21.27
N THR A 273 -26.67 61.74 22.15
CA THR A 273 -26.68 62.27 23.54
C THR A 273 -25.82 63.53 23.71
N LEU A 274 -25.03 63.92 22.72
CA LEU A 274 -24.23 65.14 22.75
C LEU A 274 -25.11 66.38 22.87
N ASP A 275 -24.67 67.34 23.65
CA ASP A 275 -25.27 68.67 23.76
C ASP A 275 -24.56 69.58 22.76
N TYR A 276 -25.25 69.87 21.64
CA TYR A 276 -24.73 70.71 20.54
C TYR A 276 -24.89 72.17 20.81
N GLU A 277 -25.78 72.58 21.77
CA GLU A 277 -26.00 73.99 22.12
C GLU A 277 -24.94 74.48 23.11
N ASN A 278 -24.52 73.61 24.04
CA ASN A 278 -23.47 73.91 25.00
C ASN A 278 -22.32 72.93 24.94
N ILE A 279 -21.37 73.21 24.09
CA ILE A 279 -20.23 72.31 23.82
C ILE A 279 -19.34 72.05 25.02
N ASN A 280 -19.18 73.06 25.89
CA ASN A 280 -18.36 72.97 27.08
C ASN A 280 -19.12 72.34 28.26
N SER A 281 -20.28 71.71 28.03
CA SER A 281 -21.02 71.05 29.06
C SER A 281 -20.25 69.87 29.62
N ILE A 282 -20.32 69.68 30.92
CA ILE A 282 -19.72 68.52 31.63
C ILE A 282 -20.22 67.20 31.03
N LYS A 283 -21.45 67.17 30.55
CA LYS A 283 -22.07 66.02 29.89
C LYS A 283 -21.25 65.57 28.66
N ASN A 284 -20.81 66.49 27.80
CA ASN A 284 -20.03 66.15 26.59
C ASN A 284 -18.66 65.60 26.93
N TYR A 285 -17.99 66.09 27.94
CA TYR A 285 -16.71 65.55 28.42
C TYR A 285 -16.89 64.15 29.04
N LEU A 286 -17.98 63.88 29.75
CA LEU A 286 -18.29 62.57 30.30
C LEU A 286 -18.56 61.56 29.20
N ILE A 287 -19.26 61.97 28.08
CA ILE A 287 -19.49 61.09 26.93
C ILE A 287 -18.16 60.75 26.23
N LEU A 288 -17.24 61.72 26.05
CA LEU A 288 -15.94 61.49 25.47
C LEU A 288 -15.09 60.54 26.33
N VAL A 289 -15.04 60.77 27.64
CA VAL A 289 -14.33 59.86 28.57
C VAL A 289 -14.94 58.46 28.54
N GLY A 290 -16.28 58.34 28.57
CA GLY A 290 -16.96 57.04 28.43
C GLY A 290 -16.62 56.31 27.14
N MET A 291 -16.54 57.05 26.02
CA MET A 291 -16.16 56.48 24.72
C MET A 291 -14.69 56.00 24.70
N ILE A 292 -13.77 56.76 25.31
CA ILE A 292 -12.37 56.35 25.44
C ILE A 292 -12.24 55.06 26.29
N MET A 293 -12.98 55.01 27.41
CA MET A 293 -13.02 53.82 28.27
C MET A 293 -13.59 52.61 27.52
N PHE A 294 -14.67 52.79 26.74
CA PHE A 294 -15.24 51.76 25.88
C PHE A 294 -14.21 51.24 24.86
N CYS A 295 -13.50 52.15 24.18
CA CYS A 295 -12.44 51.78 23.24
C CYS A 295 -11.32 50.99 23.93
N ALA A 296 -10.90 51.38 25.13
CA ALA A 296 -9.88 50.66 25.88
C ALA A 296 -10.31 49.23 26.23
N PHE A 297 -11.57 49.02 26.64
CA PHE A 297 -12.09 47.66 26.90
C PHE A 297 -12.12 46.77 25.64
N ILE A 298 -12.60 47.33 24.54
CA ILE A 298 -12.60 46.58 23.25
C ILE A 298 -11.18 46.32 22.78
N GLU A 299 -10.23 47.24 22.97
CA GLU A 299 -8.81 47.04 22.63
C GLU A 299 -8.21 45.85 23.41
N ILE A 300 -8.50 45.73 24.70
CA ILE A 300 -8.06 44.56 25.50
C ILE A 300 -8.61 43.27 24.87
N PHE A 301 -9.88 43.25 24.46
CA PHE A 301 -10.47 42.10 23.79
C PHE A 301 -9.78 41.80 22.47
N ILE A 302 -9.53 42.79 21.60
CA ILE A 302 -8.82 42.60 20.30
C ILE A 302 -7.41 42.05 20.54
N ASN A 303 -6.70 42.51 21.55
CA ASN A 303 -5.37 42.03 21.89
C ASN A 303 -5.38 40.55 22.35
N ASN A 304 -6.44 40.15 23.11
CA ASN A 304 -6.62 38.74 23.44
C ASN A 304 -6.85 37.87 22.21
N GLN A 305 -7.63 38.33 21.22
CA GLN A 305 -7.85 37.62 19.96
C GLN A 305 -6.57 37.54 19.11
N LYS A 306 -5.78 38.61 19.04
CA LYS A 306 -4.46 38.60 18.41
C LYS A 306 -3.50 37.57 19.04
N SER A 307 -3.53 37.47 20.37
CA SER A 307 -2.74 36.52 21.14
C SER A 307 -3.18 35.08 20.85
N ALA A 308 -4.48 34.81 20.79
CA ALA A 308 -5.04 33.52 20.42
C ALA A 308 -4.63 33.12 19.00
N LEU A 309 -4.74 34.04 18.03
CA LEU A 309 -4.32 33.81 16.66
C LEU A 309 -2.82 33.51 16.55
N LYS A 310 -1.97 34.24 17.29
CA LYS A 310 -0.54 34.02 17.37
C LYS A 310 -0.18 32.65 17.96
N PHE A 311 -0.94 32.19 18.95
CA PHE A 311 -0.79 30.85 19.53
C PHE A 311 -1.12 29.75 18.50
N ILE A 312 -2.23 29.89 17.77
CA ILE A 312 -2.61 28.96 16.68
C ILE A 312 -1.52 28.93 15.61
N GLU A 313 -0.99 30.10 15.21
CA GLU A 313 0.09 30.22 14.23
C GLU A 313 1.35 29.48 14.68
N LYS A 314 1.74 29.58 15.94
CA LYS A 314 2.87 28.83 16.51
C LYS A 314 2.64 27.32 16.40
N ASN A 315 1.43 26.86 16.71
CA ASN A 315 1.08 25.45 16.62
C ASN A 315 1.12 24.96 15.17
N ILE A 316 0.61 25.75 14.21
CA ILE A 316 0.70 25.44 12.77
C ILE A 316 2.17 25.31 12.33
N THR A 317 3.02 26.26 12.74
CA THR A 317 4.44 26.25 12.40
C THR A 317 5.15 25.01 12.97
N GLN A 318 4.90 24.66 14.21
CA GLN A 318 5.44 23.45 14.83
C GLN A 318 4.97 22.18 14.13
N TYR A 319 3.67 22.11 13.79
CA TYR A 319 3.12 20.98 13.06
C TYR A 319 3.75 20.84 11.66
N LYS A 320 3.87 21.95 10.92
CA LYS A 320 4.54 21.96 9.60
C LYS A 320 6.01 21.49 9.68
N GLN A 321 6.72 21.84 10.74
CA GLN A 321 8.12 21.41 10.94
C GLN A 321 8.24 19.88 11.12
N SER A 322 7.25 19.24 11.75
CA SER A 322 7.24 17.78 11.95
C SER A 322 7.11 16.97 10.64
N PHE A 323 6.68 17.62 9.55
CA PHE A 323 6.49 17.00 8.22
C PHE A 323 7.38 17.62 7.14
N SER A 324 8.56 18.11 7.51
CA SER A 324 9.50 18.80 6.63
C SER A 324 9.89 18.00 5.38
N ASP A 325 9.89 16.67 5.46
CA ASP A 325 10.27 15.77 4.36
C ASP A 325 9.21 15.70 3.25
N ASN A 326 7.96 16.14 3.54
CA ASN A 326 6.83 16.08 2.62
C ASN A 326 6.31 17.48 2.24
N LYS A 327 7.21 18.43 2.00
CA LYS A 327 6.89 19.85 1.78
C LYS A 327 5.77 20.11 0.78
N GLN A 328 5.81 19.45 -0.37
CA GLN A 328 4.83 19.70 -1.45
C GLN A 328 3.39 19.35 -1.04
N ILE A 329 3.19 18.22 -0.35
CA ILE A 329 1.87 17.81 0.13
C ILE A 329 1.41 18.77 1.23
N LEU A 330 2.33 19.08 2.15
CA LEU A 330 2.08 19.98 3.25
C LEU A 330 1.67 21.37 2.80
N GLU A 331 2.40 21.97 1.86
CA GLU A 331 2.08 23.28 1.29
C GLU A 331 0.69 23.29 0.65
N ASN A 332 0.37 22.30 -0.17
CA ASN A 332 -0.93 22.18 -0.81
C ASN A 332 -2.09 22.09 0.20
N SER A 333 -1.95 21.26 1.24
CA SER A 333 -3.00 21.08 2.26
C SER A 333 -3.19 22.33 3.13
N PHE A 334 -2.16 23.18 3.29
CA PHE A 334 -2.19 24.35 4.18
C PHE A 334 -2.38 25.70 3.47
N ILE A 335 -2.53 25.75 2.14
CA ILE A 335 -2.75 27.01 1.38
C ILE A 335 -3.93 27.81 1.94
N GLU A 336 -5.08 27.16 2.11
CA GLU A 336 -6.29 27.83 2.62
C GLU A 336 -6.17 28.26 4.07
N VAL A 337 -5.46 27.49 4.91
CA VAL A 337 -5.16 27.85 6.32
C VAL A 337 -4.33 29.13 6.38
N ASP A 338 -3.28 29.23 5.56
CA ASP A 338 -2.41 30.41 5.55
C ASP A 338 -3.16 31.63 5.02
N LYS A 339 -4.01 31.48 4.02
CA LYS A 339 -4.89 32.53 3.51
C LYS A 339 -5.88 33.02 4.56
N GLU A 340 -6.58 32.09 5.24
CA GLU A 340 -7.53 32.42 6.28
C GLU A 340 -6.85 33.13 7.47
N LYS A 341 -5.69 32.67 7.90
CA LYS A 341 -4.86 33.33 8.92
C LYS A 341 -4.55 34.79 8.56
N ASN A 342 -4.14 35.05 7.33
CA ASN A 342 -3.82 36.40 6.87
C ASN A 342 -5.09 37.28 6.83
N ASN A 343 -6.20 36.73 6.32
CA ASN A 343 -7.49 37.44 6.28
C ASN A 343 -7.92 37.85 7.70
N GLN A 344 -7.75 36.97 8.67
CA GLN A 344 -8.12 37.27 10.05
C GLN A 344 -7.23 38.35 10.68
N ARG A 345 -5.94 38.35 10.39
CA ARG A 345 -5.03 39.42 10.79
C ARG A 345 -5.48 40.77 10.28
N TYR A 346 -5.82 40.87 8.98
CA TYR A 346 -6.32 42.10 8.36
C TYR A 346 -7.65 42.53 8.99
N ARG A 347 -8.58 41.63 9.23
CA ARG A 347 -9.86 41.92 9.89
C ARG A 347 -9.66 42.53 11.27
N LEU A 348 -8.81 41.93 12.11
CA LEU A 348 -8.54 42.47 13.46
C LEU A 348 -7.87 43.86 13.42
N LEU A 349 -6.99 44.10 12.44
CA LEU A 349 -6.40 45.40 12.18
C LEU A 349 -7.44 46.45 11.76
N THR A 350 -8.30 46.11 10.81
CA THR A 350 -9.38 47.00 10.35
C THR A 350 -10.32 47.38 11.50
N ILE A 351 -10.69 46.41 12.34
CA ILE A 351 -11.52 46.65 13.51
C ILE A 351 -10.85 47.61 14.50
N GLN A 352 -9.57 47.43 14.76
CA GLN A 352 -8.81 48.31 15.64
C GLN A 352 -8.74 49.74 15.11
N ILE A 353 -8.57 49.93 13.84
CA ILE A 353 -8.58 51.28 13.20
C ILE A 353 -9.95 51.92 13.34
N LEU A 354 -11.02 51.17 13.02
CA LEU A 354 -12.41 51.65 13.17
C LEU A 354 -12.75 51.99 14.62
N LEU A 355 -12.31 51.21 15.57
CA LEU A 355 -12.52 51.45 16.99
C LEU A 355 -11.97 52.80 17.45
N TRP A 356 -10.68 53.05 17.14
CA TRP A 356 -10.03 54.28 17.55
C TRP A 356 -10.45 55.51 16.72
N SER A 357 -10.99 55.29 15.52
CA SER A 357 -11.60 56.41 14.75
C SER A 357 -12.84 57.00 15.42
N SER A 358 -13.55 56.20 16.26
CA SER A 358 -14.80 56.64 16.90
C SER A 358 -14.66 57.82 17.89
N PRO A 359 -13.74 57.77 18.89
CA PRO A 359 -13.55 58.91 19.78
C PRO A 359 -12.97 60.13 19.07
N ILE A 360 -12.16 59.92 18.04
CA ILE A 360 -11.61 60.99 17.18
C ILE A 360 -12.75 61.71 16.45
N LEU A 361 -13.70 60.97 15.90
CA LEU A 361 -14.84 61.51 15.16
C LEU A 361 -15.75 62.32 16.08
N ILE A 362 -16.02 61.83 17.30
CA ILE A 362 -16.78 62.62 18.32
C ILE A 362 -16.03 63.88 18.72
N PHE A 363 -14.71 63.79 18.92
CA PHE A 363 -13.89 64.95 19.22
C PHE A 363 -13.93 66.02 18.12
N ILE A 364 -13.82 65.57 16.85
CA ILE A 364 -13.93 66.47 15.70
C ILE A 364 -15.33 67.12 15.65
N LEU A 365 -16.40 66.39 15.93
CA LEU A 365 -17.76 66.85 15.90
C LEU A 365 -17.98 67.93 16.98
N LEU A 366 -17.40 67.75 18.17
CA LEU A 366 -17.41 68.78 19.23
C LEU A 366 -16.63 70.05 18.85
N LEU A 367 -15.55 69.89 18.05
CA LEU A 367 -14.77 71.05 17.58
C LEU A 367 -15.44 71.85 16.45
N VAL A 368 -16.15 71.17 15.55
CA VAL A 368 -16.83 71.84 14.39
C VAL A 368 -18.02 72.64 14.82
N THR A 369 -18.70 72.29 15.88
CA THR A 369 -19.88 73.03 16.36
C THR A 369 -19.55 74.35 17.03
N ASN A 370 -18.28 74.66 17.32
CA ASN A 370 -17.89 75.92 17.95
C ASN A 370 -16.91 76.71 17.08
N ILE A 371 -17.47 77.59 16.20
CA ILE A 371 -16.75 78.27 15.10
C ILE A 371 -15.59 79.16 15.58
N GLU A 372 -15.68 79.81 16.73
CA GLU A 372 -14.62 80.71 17.22
C GLU A 372 -13.36 79.98 17.78
N ILE A 373 -13.53 78.82 18.29
CA ILE A 373 -12.44 78.01 18.84
C ILE A 373 -11.86 77.06 17.77
N THR A 374 -12.66 76.66 16.79
CA THR A 374 -12.32 75.63 15.78
C THR A 374 -11.20 76.03 14.83
N SER A 375 -11.13 77.29 14.37
CA SER A 375 -10.11 77.70 13.40
C SER A 375 -8.67 77.50 13.94
N LYS A 376 -8.45 77.77 15.19
CA LYS A 376 -7.14 77.65 15.87
C LYS A 376 -6.74 76.17 16.16
N TYR A 377 -7.74 75.35 16.45
CA TYR A 377 -7.47 73.93 16.77
C TYR A 377 -7.47 73.02 15.50
N ILE A 378 -8.30 73.33 14.51
CA ILE A 378 -8.28 72.63 13.20
C ILE A 378 -6.91 72.83 12.54
N TYR A 379 -6.35 74.04 12.55
CA TYR A 379 -5.02 74.29 12.03
C TYR A 379 -3.91 73.47 12.77
N LYS A 380 -4.04 73.34 14.08
CA LYS A 380 -3.13 72.58 14.92
C LYS A 380 -3.27 71.05 14.71
N ILE A 381 -4.52 70.56 14.51
CA ILE A 381 -4.81 69.14 14.19
C ILE A 381 -4.39 68.83 12.76
N TYR A 382 -4.65 69.74 11.81
CA TYR A 382 -4.18 69.60 10.44
C TYR A 382 -2.67 69.41 10.37
N ASN A 383 -1.90 70.26 11.03
CA ASN A 383 -0.45 70.13 11.10
C ASN A 383 0.00 68.85 11.82
N PHE A 384 -0.69 68.43 12.89
CA PHE A 384 -0.39 67.16 13.60
C PHE A 384 -0.67 65.92 12.70
N LEU A 385 -1.75 65.91 11.94
CA LEU A 385 -2.11 64.80 11.04
C LEU A 385 -1.21 64.71 9.80
N PHE A 386 -0.72 65.86 9.29
CA PHE A 386 0.12 65.89 8.08
C PHE A 386 1.63 65.88 8.38
N ASP A 387 2.08 66.29 9.58
CA ASP A 387 3.49 66.18 9.98
C ASP A 387 3.86 64.75 10.51
N ASN A 388 2.90 63.95 10.88
CA ASN A 388 3.14 62.62 11.41
C ASN A 388 3.09 61.57 10.29
N SER A 389 4.25 61.00 9.93
CA SER A 389 4.43 60.06 8.78
C SER A 389 3.50 58.86 8.86
N LEU A 390 3.11 58.41 10.08
CA LEU A 390 2.23 57.28 10.30
C LEU A 390 0.76 57.58 9.96
N MET A 391 0.29 58.81 10.26
CA MET A 391 -1.05 59.26 9.93
C MET A 391 -1.22 59.57 8.44
N ARG A 392 -0.15 60.01 7.76
CA ARG A 392 -0.11 60.16 6.32
C ARG A 392 -0.30 58.83 5.59
N MET A 393 0.29 57.77 6.12
CA MET A 393 0.15 56.42 5.57
C MET A 393 -1.27 55.85 5.75
N ILE A 394 -1.91 56.09 6.90
CA ILE A 394 -3.30 55.65 7.19
C ILE A 394 -4.27 56.38 6.28
N PHE A 395 -4.11 57.70 6.04
CA PHE A 395 -4.96 58.49 5.16
C PHE A 395 -4.88 58.09 3.70
N ILE A 396 -3.68 57.72 3.23
CA ILE A 396 -3.46 57.17 1.89
C ILE A 396 -4.14 55.79 1.73
N ILE A 397 -4.12 54.97 2.76
CA ILE A 397 -4.77 53.64 2.75
C ILE A 397 -6.29 53.74 2.79
N LEU A 398 -6.86 54.74 3.50
CA LEU A 398 -8.31 54.93 3.65
C LEU A 398 -8.99 55.57 2.43
N ILE A 399 -8.31 56.45 1.71
CA ILE A 399 -8.90 57.22 0.58
C ILE A 399 -8.59 56.56 -0.75
N GLY A 400 -7.63 55.63 -0.86
CA GLY A 400 -7.36 54.86 -2.07
C GLY A 400 -6.84 55.72 -3.25
N ILE A 401 -6.21 56.85 -2.98
CA ILE A 401 -5.57 57.69 -4.00
C ILE A 401 -4.04 57.49 -3.88
N PRO A 402 -3.34 57.16 -4.99
CA PRO A 402 -1.93 56.85 -5.01
C PRO A 402 -1.04 58.02 -4.61
#